data_20d8ce13434acb77d44b7ec5e04008b8
#
_entry.id   20d8ce13434acb77d44b7ec5e04008b8
#
_cell.length_a   1.000
_cell.length_b   1.000
_cell.length_c   1.000
_cell.angle_alpha   90.00
_cell.angle_beta   90.00
_cell.angle_gamma   90.00
#
_symmetry.space_group_name_H-M   'P 1'
#
loop_
_entity.id
_entity.type
_entity.pdbx_description
1 polymer ?
#
loop_
_entity_poly.entity_id
_entity_poly.type
_entity_poly.pdbx_seq_one_letter_code
_entity_poly.pdbx_strand_id
1 'polypeptide(L)'
;MPYATPGALRTALETRLRSQGTSAAVDLDRLRRRAVFERLLVRLDHAMPGQWVLKGGMALEVRLGDRARTTRDLDLALRQAAPEGSGEPQGGVPVDQGGEAVRERLIEAVADDPEGDGFEFRIGPARAIDVDEAGRPGWRFPVDARLDGRTFALVRLDVVARPEEISTTDRVRLRSVLAFAGFPDHEVEAVDPAQHFAEKLHALTRPWLERPNSRVKDLPDLVLLVGEGLEPTAELLATVEHVFVARASHEVPASLPDPPADWAERYATLAEELDLEPRTVDEAMALLRSFWERTRATRERAG
;
A
#
# COMPACT_ATOMS: atom_id res chain seq x y z
N MET A 1 4.60 -21.17 22.73
CA MET A 1 4.67 -21.47 21.28
C MET A 1 4.46 -22.96 21.04
N PRO A 2 3.66 -23.41 20.07
CA PRO A 2 3.54 -24.84 19.72
C PRO A 2 4.81 -25.40 19.03
N TYR A 3 5.72 -24.54 18.59
CA TYR A 3 7.00 -24.93 18.00
C TYR A 3 8.15 -24.56 18.91
N ALA A 4 8.98 -25.54 19.26
CA ALA A 4 10.05 -25.38 20.22
C ALA A 4 11.25 -24.56 19.72
N THR A 5 11.36 -24.36 18.41
CA THR A 5 12.47 -23.63 17.77
C THR A 5 12.03 -22.87 16.53
N PRO A 6 12.70 -21.74 16.17
CA PRO A 6 12.46 -21.03 14.92
C PRO A 6 12.60 -21.91 13.67
N GLY A 7 13.52 -22.90 13.69
CA GLY A 7 13.69 -23.83 12.58
C GLY A 7 12.51 -24.79 12.37
N ALA A 8 11.89 -25.24 13.47
CA ALA A 8 10.67 -26.05 13.39
C ALA A 8 9.49 -25.22 12.85
N LEU A 9 9.33 -23.98 13.31
CA LEU A 9 8.32 -23.05 12.80
C LEU A 9 8.54 -22.78 11.30
N ARG A 10 9.78 -22.50 10.88
CA ARG A 10 10.14 -22.28 9.48
C ARG A 10 9.71 -23.47 8.61
N THR A 11 10.06 -24.68 9.02
CA THR A 11 9.71 -25.89 8.26
C THR A 11 8.21 -26.06 8.13
N ALA A 12 7.45 -25.84 9.20
CA ALA A 12 6.01 -25.94 9.20
C ALA A 12 5.35 -24.86 8.32
N LEU A 13 5.84 -23.60 8.41
CA LEU A 13 5.37 -22.49 7.59
C LEU A 13 5.63 -22.76 6.10
N GLU A 14 6.85 -23.11 5.72
CA GLU A 14 7.22 -23.42 4.34
C GLU A 14 6.35 -24.56 3.74
N THR A 15 6.08 -25.59 4.54
CA THR A 15 5.23 -26.71 4.11
C THR A 15 3.81 -26.23 3.83
N ARG A 16 3.26 -25.39 4.72
CA ARG A 16 1.92 -24.83 4.56
C ARG A 16 1.81 -23.90 3.36
N LEU A 17 2.76 -23.00 3.19
CA LEU A 17 2.76 -22.06 2.06
C LEU A 17 2.84 -22.82 0.72
N ARG A 18 3.64 -23.88 0.64
CA ARG A 18 3.70 -24.75 -0.56
C ARG A 18 2.36 -25.46 -0.81
N SER A 19 1.75 -25.99 0.23
CA SER A 19 0.43 -26.63 0.11
C SER A 19 -0.64 -25.65 -0.36
N GLN A 20 -0.67 -24.44 0.20
CA GLN A 20 -1.57 -23.37 -0.23
C GLN A 20 -1.29 -22.93 -1.68
N GLY A 21 -0.02 -22.74 -2.04
CA GLY A 21 0.37 -22.38 -3.40
C GLY A 21 -0.10 -23.41 -4.43
N THR A 22 0.03 -24.69 -4.12
CA THR A 22 -0.42 -25.78 -5.00
C THR A 22 -1.95 -25.86 -5.10
N SER A 23 -2.66 -25.74 -3.97
CA SER A 23 -4.11 -25.89 -3.93
C SER A 23 -4.88 -24.71 -4.53
N ALA A 24 -4.32 -23.48 -4.40
CA ALA A 24 -4.96 -22.26 -4.89
C ALA A 24 -4.32 -21.71 -6.18
N ALA A 25 -3.34 -22.42 -6.77
CA ALA A 25 -2.55 -21.94 -7.90
C ALA A 25 -1.91 -20.54 -7.68
N VAL A 26 -1.51 -20.25 -6.42
CA VAL A 26 -0.91 -18.97 -6.02
C VAL A 26 0.60 -19.11 -5.96
N ASP A 27 1.30 -18.09 -6.45
CA ASP A 27 2.77 -18.01 -6.39
C ASP A 27 3.29 -18.10 -4.94
N LEU A 28 4.19 -19.05 -4.68
CA LEU A 28 4.80 -19.26 -3.38
C LEU A 28 5.52 -18.02 -2.85
N ASP A 29 6.17 -17.24 -3.74
CA ASP A 29 6.84 -16.01 -3.35
C ASP A 29 5.84 -14.90 -2.96
N ARG A 30 4.63 -14.91 -3.52
CA ARG A 30 3.53 -14.06 -3.04
C ARG A 30 3.17 -14.41 -1.61
N LEU A 31 2.99 -15.69 -1.31
CA LEU A 31 2.62 -16.15 0.04
C LEU A 31 3.72 -15.84 1.06
N ARG A 32 4.99 -16.01 0.69
CA ARG A 32 6.12 -15.62 1.55
C ARG A 32 6.17 -14.12 1.81
N ARG A 33 5.98 -13.28 0.78
CA ARG A 33 5.92 -11.82 0.95
C ARG A 33 4.79 -11.43 1.88
N ARG A 34 3.60 -12.01 1.73
CA ARG A 34 2.46 -11.75 2.61
C ARG A 34 2.78 -12.08 4.07
N ALA A 35 3.44 -13.23 4.32
CA ALA A 35 3.89 -13.60 5.67
C ALA A 35 4.87 -12.57 6.24
N VAL A 36 5.84 -12.13 5.44
CA VAL A 36 6.82 -11.12 5.84
C VAL A 36 6.15 -9.77 6.11
N PHE A 37 5.25 -9.31 5.22
CA PHE A 37 4.55 -8.04 5.39
C PHE A 37 3.69 -8.04 6.66
N GLU A 38 2.98 -9.13 6.91
CA GLU A 38 2.19 -9.29 8.13
C GLU A 38 3.08 -9.18 9.38
N ARG A 39 4.16 -9.96 9.45
CA ARG A 39 5.06 -9.94 10.63
C ARG A 39 5.78 -8.60 10.82
N LEU A 40 6.10 -7.91 9.73
CA LEU A 40 6.66 -6.58 9.77
C LEU A 40 5.65 -5.55 10.31
N LEU A 41 4.41 -5.56 9.79
CA LEU A 41 3.34 -4.67 10.23
C LEU A 41 3.02 -4.84 11.73
N VAL A 42 2.99 -6.08 12.23
CA VAL A 42 2.78 -6.35 13.66
C VAL A 42 3.84 -5.66 14.53
N ARG A 43 5.13 -5.73 14.14
CA ARG A 43 6.20 -5.05 14.89
C ARG A 43 6.09 -3.54 14.81
N LEU A 44 5.81 -3.00 13.63
CA LEU A 44 5.67 -1.56 13.41
C LEU A 44 4.51 -0.99 14.24
N ASP A 45 3.34 -1.64 14.22
CA ASP A 45 2.18 -1.19 15.01
C ASP A 45 2.42 -1.37 16.51
N HIS A 46 3.10 -2.44 16.94
CA HIS A 46 3.46 -2.65 18.34
C HIS A 46 4.43 -1.58 18.86
N ALA A 47 5.47 -1.27 18.12
CA ALA A 47 6.49 -0.31 18.53
C ALA A 47 5.97 1.13 18.53
N MET A 48 5.15 1.48 17.55
CA MET A 48 4.61 2.84 17.36
C MET A 48 3.16 2.79 16.90
N PRO A 49 2.20 2.53 17.81
CA PRO A 49 0.78 2.38 17.47
C PRO A 49 0.23 3.61 16.73
N GLY A 50 -0.44 3.37 15.60
CA GLY A 50 -1.08 4.41 14.79
C GLY A 50 -0.14 5.38 14.06
N GLN A 51 1.18 5.19 14.13
CA GLN A 51 2.15 6.02 13.40
C GLN A 51 2.38 5.55 11.96
N TRP A 52 2.25 4.27 11.73
CA TRP A 52 2.41 3.64 10.43
C TRP A 52 1.05 3.37 9.79
N VAL A 53 0.79 3.98 8.67
CA VAL A 53 -0.47 3.81 7.93
C VAL A 53 -0.21 2.99 6.68
N LEU A 54 -0.85 1.83 6.61
CA LEU A 54 -0.77 0.94 5.45
C LEU A 54 -1.47 1.56 4.24
N LYS A 55 -0.81 1.52 3.09
CA LYS A 55 -1.28 2.08 1.82
C LYS A 55 -1.14 1.10 0.67
N GLY A 56 -1.45 1.58 -0.52
CA GLY A 56 -1.13 0.91 -1.78
C GLY A 56 -1.76 -0.48 -1.92
N GLY A 57 -1.10 -1.34 -2.71
CA GLY A 57 -1.64 -2.65 -3.05
C GLY A 57 -1.84 -3.58 -1.87
N MET A 58 -1.00 -3.48 -0.82
CA MET A 58 -1.14 -4.32 0.37
C MET A 58 -2.38 -3.95 1.20
N ALA A 59 -2.75 -2.66 1.27
CA ALA A 59 -4.00 -2.25 1.92
C ALA A 59 -5.23 -2.86 1.22
N LEU A 60 -5.23 -2.94 -0.12
CA LEU A 60 -6.28 -3.65 -0.87
C LEU A 60 -6.23 -5.15 -0.61
N GLU A 61 -5.04 -5.77 -0.61
CA GLU A 61 -4.89 -7.21 -0.39
C GLU A 61 -5.37 -7.63 1.02
N VAL A 62 -5.14 -6.80 2.04
CA VAL A 62 -5.65 -7.04 3.40
C VAL A 62 -7.17 -6.95 3.45
N ARG A 63 -7.80 -6.00 2.72
CA ARG A 63 -9.25 -5.82 2.69
C ARG A 63 -9.98 -6.87 1.87
N LEU A 64 -9.46 -7.16 0.67
CA LEU A 64 -10.16 -7.92 -0.36
C LEU A 64 -9.66 -9.36 -0.51
N GLY A 65 -8.56 -9.69 0.15
CA GLY A 65 -7.96 -11.02 0.07
C GLY A 65 -7.47 -11.35 -1.34
N ASP A 66 -7.88 -12.51 -1.84
CA ASP A 66 -7.44 -13.02 -3.13
C ASP A 66 -8.05 -12.27 -4.34
N ARG A 67 -9.06 -11.41 -4.11
CA ARG A 67 -9.63 -10.54 -5.15
C ARG A 67 -8.77 -9.32 -5.48
N ALA A 68 -7.82 -8.97 -4.61
CA ALA A 68 -6.84 -7.93 -4.89
C ALA A 68 -5.67 -8.47 -5.72
N ARG A 69 -5.15 -7.62 -6.60
CA ARG A 69 -3.92 -7.98 -7.32
C ARG A 69 -2.74 -8.17 -6.37
N THR A 70 -1.81 -9.01 -6.79
CA THR A 70 -0.57 -9.21 -6.06
C THR A 70 0.25 -7.92 -5.97
N THR A 71 0.66 -7.56 -4.76
CA THR A 71 1.64 -6.50 -4.55
C THR A 71 3.05 -7.07 -4.30
N ARG A 72 4.06 -6.31 -4.70
CA ARG A 72 5.48 -6.67 -4.49
C ARG A 72 6.15 -5.82 -3.43
N ASP A 73 5.58 -4.68 -3.16
CA ASP A 73 6.11 -3.66 -2.26
C ASP A 73 5.11 -3.45 -1.11
N LEU A 74 5.61 -3.15 0.07
CA LEU A 74 4.81 -2.69 1.20
C LEU A 74 4.87 -1.17 1.22
N ASP A 75 3.74 -0.53 0.99
CA ASP A 75 3.63 0.93 0.97
C ASP A 75 3.13 1.42 2.34
N LEU A 76 3.88 2.28 2.98
CA LEU A 76 3.54 2.89 4.27
C LEU A 76 3.60 4.41 4.20
N ALA A 77 2.70 5.05 4.94
CA ALA A 77 2.86 6.45 5.31
C ALA A 77 3.22 6.56 6.79
N LEU A 78 4.14 7.47 7.10
CA LEU A 78 4.48 7.83 8.47
C LEU A 78 3.73 9.12 8.84
N ARG A 79 2.93 9.07 9.93
CA ARG A 79 2.13 10.22 10.39
C ARG A 79 2.96 11.33 11.04
N GLN A 80 4.12 11.01 11.59
CA GLN A 80 5.02 12.04 12.09
C GLN A 80 5.98 12.46 10.99
N ALA A 81 6.15 13.75 10.81
CA ALA A 81 7.27 14.26 10.05
C ALA A 81 8.59 13.65 10.58
N ALA A 82 9.56 13.43 9.70
CA ALA A 82 10.91 13.11 10.14
C ALA A 82 11.32 14.13 11.22
N PRO A 83 12.07 13.72 12.30
CA PRO A 83 12.41 14.64 13.37
C PRO A 83 13.00 15.92 12.79
N GLU A 84 12.36 17.04 13.11
CA GLU A 84 12.88 18.35 12.79
C GLU A 84 14.23 18.49 13.49
N GLY A 85 15.28 18.52 12.70
CA GLY A 85 16.47 19.23 13.12
C GLY A 85 16.02 20.68 13.31
N SER A 86 15.98 21.14 14.57
CA SER A 86 15.58 22.44 15.02
C SER A 86 16.03 23.58 14.06
N GLY A 87 15.12 24.10 13.27
CA GLY A 87 15.36 25.24 12.38
C GLY A 87 14.25 25.35 11.34
N GLU A 88 13.73 26.56 11.17
CA GLU A 88 12.73 26.91 10.18
C GLU A 88 13.04 26.35 8.79
N PRO A 89 12.05 26.11 7.91
CA PRO A 89 12.22 25.52 6.58
C PRO A 89 12.85 26.51 5.60
N GLN A 90 14.10 26.86 5.83
CA GLN A 90 14.96 27.58 4.91
C GLN A 90 16.19 26.72 4.60
N GLY A 91 16.02 25.86 3.61
CA GLY A 91 17.07 24.97 3.17
C GLY A 91 16.65 23.52 3.40
N GLY A 92 16.14 22.87 2.35
CA GLY A 92 15.64 21.49 2.42
C GLY A 92 16.67 20.57 3.06
N VAL A 93 16.24 19.80 4.06
CA VAL A 93 17.04 18.68 4.59
C VAL A 93 17.43 17.82 3.39
N PRO A 94 18.71 17.49 3.19
CA PRO A 94 19.11 16.62 2.11
C PRO A 94 18.28 15.35 2.14
N VAL A 95 17.75 14.92 0.99
CA VAL A 95 16.88 13.75 0.85
C VAL A 95 17.47 12.50 1.54
N ASP A 96 18.79 12.38 1.52
CA ASP A 96 19.52 11.30 2.18
C ASP A 96 19.42 11.30 3.71
N GLN A 97 19.38 12.47 4.35
CA GLN A 97 19.29 12.56 5.83
C GLN A 97 17.89 12.17 6.34
N GLY A 98 16.84 12.57 5.64
CA GLY A 98 15.47 12.14 5.98
C GLY A 98 15.26 10.65 5.84
N GLY A 99 15.84 10.03 4.81
CA GLY A 99 15.80 8.60 4.59
C GLY A 99 16.49 7.78 5.67
N GLU A 100 17.64 8.25 6.16
CA GLU A 100 18.36 7.55 7.22
C GLU A 100 17.63 7.67 8.56
N ALA A 101 17.05 8.82 8.88
CA ALA A 101 16.23 8.98 10.08
C ALA A 101 14.99 8.05 10.08
N VAL A 102 14.34 7.87 8.93
CA VAL A 102 13.25 6.89 8.78
C VAL A 102 13.78 5.46 8.93
N ARG A 103 14.95 5.17 8.36
CA ARG A 103 15.61 3.87 8.50
C ARG A 103 15.91 3.51 9.95
N GLU A 104 16.45 4.44 10.74
CA GLU A 104 16.72 4.24 12.16
C GLU A 104 15.45 3.90 12.93
N ARG A 105 14.35 4.63 12.69
CA ARG A 105 13.04 4.32 13.29
C ARG A 105 12.52 2.93 12.89
N LEU A 106 12.72 2.53 11.63
CA LEU A 106 12.35 1.19 11.18
C LEU A 106 13.19 0.12 11.90
N ILE A 107 14.50 0.33 12.04
CA ILE A 107 15.40 -0.60 12.76
C ILE A 107 14.97 -0.74 14.22
N GLU A 108 14.69 0.37 14.90
CA GLU A 108 14.21 0.37 16.28
C GLU A 108 12.87 -0.37 16.40
N ALA A 109 11.92 -0.09 15.52
CA ALA A 109 10.59 -0.70 15.54
C ALA A 109 10.60 -2.22 15.28
N VAL A 110 11.57 -2.74 14.55
CA VAL A 110 11.68 -4.17 14.25
C VAL A 110 12.69 -4.92 15.11
N ALA A 111 13.36 -4.21 16.05
CA ALA A 111 14.36 -4.81 16.92
C ALA A 111 13.75 -5.82 17.89
N ASP A 112 12.55 -5.53 18.40
CA ASP A 112 11.84 -6.41 19.31
C ASP A 112 10.98 -7.44 18.55
N ASP A 113 10.84 -8.62 19.15
CA ASP A 113 9.92 -9.67 18.72
C ASP A 113 8.81 -9.83 19.76
N PRO A 114 7.74 -9.00 19.71
CA PRO A 114 6.74 -8.94 20.76
C PRO A 114 5.92 -10.22 20.92
N GLU A 115 5.88 -11.04 19.89
CA GLU A 115 5.16 -12.30 19.89
C GLU A 115 6.07 -13.52 19.99
N GLY A 116 7.38 -13.34 19.82
CA GLY A 116 8.33 -14.44 19.79
C GLY A 116 8.16 -15.33 18.56
N ASP A 117 7.86 -14.79 17.40
CA ASP A 117 7.68 -15.52 16.14
C ASP A 117 9.02 -15.92 15.49
N GLY A 118 10.11 -15.36 15.98
CA GLY A 118 11.47 -15.66 15.54
C GLY A 118 11.86 -15.08 14.20
N PHE A 119 11.04 -14.20 13.60
CA PHE A 119 11.46 -13.40 12.46
C PHE A 119 12.42 -12.30 12.89
N GLU A 120 13.47 -12.12 12.10
CA GLU A 120 14.42 -11.02 12.19
C GLU A 120 14.36 -10.20 10.91
N PHE A 121 14.38 -8.87 11.04
CA PHE A 121 14.33 -7.96 9.89
C PHE A 121 15.61 -7.13 9.81
N ARG A 122 16.26 -7.16 8.64
CA ARG A 122 17.42 -6.32 8.36
C ARG A 122 17.02 -5.27 7.33
N ILE A 123 16.98 -4.03 7.79
CA ILE A 123 16.59 -2.88 6.96
C ILE A 123 17.85 -2.35 6.27
N GLY A 124 17.87 -2.43 4.94
CA GLY A 124 18.97 -1.91 4.13
C GLY A 124 18.94 -0.37 4.00
N PRO A 125 19.90 0.22 3.28
CA PRO A 125 20.01 1.66 3.14
C PRO A 125 18.81 2.24 2.39
N ALA A 126 18.44 3.47 2.79
CA ALA A 126 17.40 4.24 2.11
C ALA A 126 17.78 4.54 0.66
N ARG A 127 16.79 4.44 -0.23
CA ARG A 127 16.89 4.94 -1.61
C ARG A 127 15.73 5.89 -1.84
N ALA A 128 16.02 7.11 -2.26
CA ALA A 128 14.97 8.03 -2.63
C ALA A 128 14.11 7.42 -3.74
N ILE A 129 12.80 7.45 -3.56
CA ILE A 129 11.81 7.21 -4.60
C ILE A 129 11.22 8.56 -4.99
N ASP A 130 10.58 8.60 -6.15
CA ASP A 130 10.12 9.84 -6.79
C ASP A 130 9.71 10.92 -5.78
N VAL A 131 10.48 12.00 -5.77
CA VAL A 131 10.11 13.22 -5.10
C VAL A 131 8.85 13.72 -5.80
N ASP A 132 7.80 14.05 -5.06
CA ASP A 132 6.63 14.65 -5.69
C ASP A 132 6.93 16.09 -6.20
N GLU A 133 5.99 16.68 -6.92
CA GLU A 133 6.20 18.04 -7.48
C GLU A 133 6.38 19.12 -6.41
N ALA A 134 5.95 18.86 -5.17
CA ALA A 134 6.21 19.70 -4.00
C ALA A 134 7.59 19.45 -3.35
N GLY A 135 8.43 18.63 -3.96
CA GLY A 135 9.77 18.33 -3.46
C GLY A 135 9.82 17.41 -2.24
N ARG A 136 8.70 16.75 -1.90
CA ARG A 136 8.60 15.91 -0.70
C ARG A 136 9.10 14.50 -0.97
N PRO A 137 10.03 14.01 -0.14
CA PRO A 137 10.66 12.73 -0.37
C PRO A 137 9.79 11.54 0.02
N GLY A 138 10.01 10.44 -0.68
CA GLY A 138 9.71 9.09 -0.24
C GLY A 138 10.97 8.23 -0.32
N TRP A 139 10.98 7.15 0.39
CA TRP A 139 12.15 6.26 0.46
C TRP A 139 11.76 4.81 0.30
N ARG A 140 12.62 4.09 -0.40
CA ARG A 140 12.55 2.63 -0.55
C ARG A 140 13.65 1.97 0.27
N PHE A 141 13.28 0.98 1.06
CA PHE A 141 14.18 0.19 1.88
C PHE A 141 14.13 -1.27 1.44
N PRO A 142 15.25 -1.87 1.04
CA PRO A 142 15.32 -3.32 0.90
C PRO A 142 15.28 -3.95 2.30
N VAL A 143 14.48 -4.98 2.48
CA VAL A 143 14.33 -5.69 3.75
C VAL A 143 14.66 -7.17 3.56
N ASP A 144 15.67 -7.67 4.29
CA ASP A 144 15.96 -9.10 4.41
C ASP A 144 15.22 -9.65 5.64
N ALA A 145 14.09 -10.30 5.39
CA ALA A 145 13.35 -11.00 6.43
C ALA A 145 13.95 -12.40 6.62
N ARG A 146 14.37 -12.68 7.84
CA ARG A 146 15.06 -13.92 8.20
C ARG A 146 14.24 -14.70 9.20
N LEU A 147 14.33 -16.02 9.11
CA LEU A 147 13.75 -16.94 10.07
C LEU A 147 14.76 -18.08 10.26
N ASP A 148 15.06 -18.45 11.52
CA ASP A 148 16.08 -19.43 11.83
C ASP A 148 17.47 -19.05 11.27
N GLY A 149 17.85 -17.76 11.40
CA GLY A 149 19.13 -17.23 10.95
C GLY A 149 19.37 -17.20 9.43
N ARG A 150 18.39 -17.59 8.61
CA ARG A 150 18.48 -17.66 7.13
C ARG A 150 17.43 -16.79 6.48
N THR A 151 17.75 -16.16 5.36
CA THR A 151 16.78 -15.40 4.55
C THR A 151 15.55 -16.25 4.27
N PHE A 152 14.38 -15.71 4.62
CA PHE A 152 13.07 -16.29 4.31
C PHE A 152 12.49 -15.64 3.04
N ALA A 153 12.53 -14.31 2.98
CA ALA A 153 12.24 -13.55 1.77
C ALA A 153 12.94 -12.18 1.77
N LEU A 154 13.20 -11.67 0.57
CA LEU A 154 13.63 -10.31 0.34
C LEU A 154 12.42 -9.50 -0.13
N VAL A 155 12.13 -8.40 0.55
CA VAL A 155 11.00 -7.53 0.22
C VAL A 155 11.43 -6.08 0.12
N ARG A 156 10.54 -5.22 -0.37
CA ARG A 156 10.75 -3.78 -0.45
C ARG A 156 9.69 -3.08 0.38
N LEU A 157 10.14 -2.12 1.17
CA LEU A 157 9.30 -1.24 1.96
C LEU A 157 9.43 0.17 1.39
N ASP A 158 8.34 0.75 0.95
CA ASP A 158 8.25 2.13 0.51
C ASP A 158 7.60 2.96 1.60
N VAL A 159 8.26 4.03 2.04
CA VAL A 159 7.76 4.92 3.08
C VAL A 159 7.67 6.34 2.56
N VAL A 160 6.53 6.97 2.78
CA VAL A 160 6.34 8.40 2.57
C VAL A 160 6.03 9.08 3.91
N ALA A 161 6.72 10.19 4.21
CA ALA A 161 6.48 10.99 5.40
C ALA A 161 5.68 12.24 5.03
N ARG A 162 4.40 12.05 4.75
CA ARG A 162 3.48 13.09 4.26
C ARG A 162 2.15 12.99 5.02
N PRO A 163 2.16 13.31 6.33
CA PRO A 163 0.96 13.20 7.15
C PRO A 163 -0.21 14.03 6.63
N GLU A 164 0.08 15.15 5.97
CA GLU A 164 -0.90 16.04 5.38
C GLU A 164 -1.67 15.46 4.20
N GLU A 165 -1.18 14.40 3.56
CA GLU A 165 -1.91 13.71 2.48
C GLU A 165 -3.03 12.80 3.01
N ILE A 166 -2.94 12.39 4.29
CA ILE A 166 -3.85 11.41 4.86
C ILE A 166 -5.04 12.15 5.49
N SER A 167 -6.18 12.07 4.84
CA SER A 167 -7.44 12.60 5.34
C SER A 167 -8.12 11.61 6.29
N THR A 168 -8.29 10.37 5.82
CA THR A 168 -9.08 9.35 6.50
C THR A 168 -8.37 8.00 6.54
N THR A 169 -8.53 7.33 7.68
CA THR A 169 -7.98 5.98 7.90
C THR A 169 -8.99 5.13 8.67
N ASP A 170 -8.82 3.83 8.58
CA ASP A 170 -9.55 2.86 9.42
C ASP A 170 -8.61 1.75 9.89
N ARG A 171 -9.09 0.93 10.82
CA ARG A 171 -8.36 -0.25 11.25
C ARG A 171 -8.81 -1.46 10.46
N VAL A 172 -7.83 -2.15 9.86
CA VAL A 172 -8.07 -3.35 9.06
C VAL A 172 -7.53 -4.58 9.76
N ARG A 173 -8.31 -5.67 9.68
CA ARG A 173 -7.92 -6.94 10.27
C ARG A 173 -6.86 -7.63 9.43
N LEU A 174 -5.68 -7.76 9.99
CA LEU A 174 -4.54 -8.48 9.45
C LEU A 174 -4.60 -9.94 9.92
N ARG A 175 -5.05 -10.82 9.04
CA ARG A 175 -5.17 -12.25 9.37
C ARG A 175 -3.81 -12.89 9.48
N SER A 176 -3.58 -13.59 10.59
CA SER A 176 -2.28 -14.20 10.85
C SER A 176 -1.99 -15.40 9.94
N VAL A 177 -0.93 -15.31 9.15
CA VAL A 177 -0.38 -16.45 8.40
C VAL A 177 0.21 -17.52 9.34
N LEU A 178 0.50 -17.14 10.58
CA LEU A 178 0.99 -18.01 11.64
C LEU A 178 -0.12 -18.49 12.61
N ALA A 179 -1.41 -18.32 12.25
CA ALA A 179 -2.53 -18.77 13.08
C ALA A 179 -2.44 -20.27 13.43
N PHE A 180 -1.92 -21.09 12.54
CA PHE A 180 -1.66 -22.52 12.78
C PHE A 180 -0.64 -22.77 13.91
N ALA A 181 0.18 -21.79 14.22
CA ALA A 181 1.18 -21.79 15.28
C ALA A 181 0.71 -21.05 16.54
N GLY A 182 -0.58 -20.66 16.57
CA GLY A 182 -1.19 -20.00 17.72
C GLY A 182 -0.98 -18.48 17.78
N PHE A 183 -0.44 -17.87 16.73
CA PHE A 183 -0.31 -16.41 16.65
C PHE A 183 -1.66 -15.77 16.28
N PRO A 184 -2.10 -14.71 16.99
CA PRO A 184 -3.39 -14.09 16.76
C PRO A 184 -3.43 -13.26 15.48
N ASP A 185 -4.66 -12.94 15.07
CA ASP A 185 -4.89 -11.87 14.10
C ASP A 185 -4.65 -10.52 14.79
N HIS A 186 -4.26 -9.53 13.99
CA HIS A 186 -4.03 -8.15 14.44
C HIS A 186 -4.94 -7.17 13.72
N GLU A 187 -4.98 -5.96 14.20
CA GLU A 187 -5.53 -4.83 13.48
C GLU A 187 -4.42 -3.79 13.29
N VAL A 188 -4.33 -3.26 12.08
CA VAL A 188 -3.37 -2.22 11.73
C VAL A 188 -4.08 -1.03 11.12
N GLU A 189 -3.49 0.14 11.26
CA GLU A 189 -3.99 1.36 10.63
C GLU A 189 -3.76 1.31 9.13
N ALA A 190 -4.78 1.62 8.33
CA ALA A 190 -4.68 1.68 6.88
C ALA A 190 -5.45 2.89 6.33
N VAL A 191 -5.07 3.38 5.15
CA VAL A 191 -5.92 4.33 4.43
C VAL A 191 -7.28 3.70 4.19
N ASP A 192 -8.35 4.44 4.42
CA ASP A 192 -9.69 3.95 4.15
C ASP A 192 -9.99 3.87 2.63
N PRO A 193 -11.10 3.29 2.20
CA PRO A 193 -11.45 3.18 0.79
C PRO A 193 -11.54 4.52 0.07
N ALA A 194 -12.00 5.60 0.73
CA ALA A 194 -12.11 6.93 0.11
C ALA A 194 -10.75 7.55 -0.13
N GLN A 195 -9.86 7.51 0.86
CA GLN A 195 -8.47 7.95 0.73
C GLN A 195 -7.74 7.14 -0.34
N HIS A 196 -7.93 5.81 -0.34
CA HIS A 196 -7.30 4.93 -1.33
C HIS A 196 -7.76 5.27 -2.75
N PHE A 197 -9.06 5.47 -2.95
CA PHE A 197 -9.62 5.91 -4.22
C PHE A 197 -9.02 7.25 -4.67
N ALA A 198 -8.95 8.23 -3.78
CA ALA A 198 -8.40 9.55 -4.06
C ALA A 198 -6.94 9.48 -4.52
N GLU A 199 -6.10 8.69 -3.84
CA GLU A 199 -4.69 8.49 -4.19
C GLU A 199 -4.52 7.82 -5.56
N LYS A 200 -5.35 6.79 -5.84
CA LYS A 200 -5.34 6.09 -7.13
C LYS A 200 -5.84 6.97 -8.26
N LEU A 201 -6.92 7.72 -8.02
CA LEU A 201 -7.47 8.66 -9.00
C LEU A 201 -6.44 9.73 -9.35
N HIS A 202 -5.78 10.32 -8.36
CA HIS A 202 -4.72 11.28 -8.57
C HIS A 202 -3.58 10.68 -9.43
N ALA A 203 -3.12 9.47 -9.11
CA ALA A 203 -2.05 8.82 -9.87
C ALA A 203 -2.47 8.48 -11.32
N LEU A 204 -3.72 8.08 -11.53
CA LEU A 204 -4.29 7.76 -12.85
C LEU A 204 -4.37 8.99 -13.74
N THR A 205 -4.79 10.14 -13.18
CA THR A 205 -5.11 11.36 -13.91
C THR A 205 -3.95 12.33 -14.02
N ARG A 206 -2.83 12.06 -13.36
CA ARG A 206 -1.63 12.89 -13.44
C ARG A 206 -1.17 13.05 -14.89
N PRO A 207 -0.86 14.28 -15.37
CA PRO A 207 -0.30 14.50 -16.69
C PRO A 207 1.09 13.85 -16.82
N TRP A 208 1.27 13.02 -17.83
CA TRP A 208 2.55 12.37 -18.15
C TRP A 208 3.14 13.03 -19.38
N LEU A 209 4.02 14.03 -19.19
CA LEU A 209 4.54 14.85 -20.28
C LEU A 209 5.69 14.18 -21.03
N GLU A 210 6.53 13.39 -20.35
CA GLU A 210 7.78 12.85 -20.93
C GLU A 210 7.81 11.32 -21.01
N ARG A 211 6.88 10.62 -20.37
CA ARG A 211 6.85 9.16 -20.32
C ARG A 211 5.43 8.65 -20.52
N PRO A 212 5.24 7.46 -21.11
CA PRO A 212 3.91 6.84 -21.16
C PRO A 212 3.35 6.64 -19.74
N ASN A 213 2.05 6.86 -19.59
CA ASN A 213 1.38 6.60 -18.32
C ASN A 213 1.43 5.09 -18.00
N SER A 214 2.19 4.72 -16.99
CA SER A 214 2.39 3.33 -16.56
C SER A 214 1.37 2.85 -15.53
N ARG A 215 0.37 3.67 -15.19
CA ARG A 215 -0.58 3.46 -14.08
C ARG A 215 -1.78 2.55 -14.40
N VAL A 216 -1.66 1.71 -15.43
CA VAL A 216 -2.71 0.75 -15.78
C VAL A 216 -3.18 -0.10 -14.59
N LYS A 217 -2.31 -0.39 -13.63
CA LYS A 217 -2.64 -1.15 -12.41
C LYS A 217 -3.54 -0.41 -11.43
N ASP A 218 -3.63 0.92 -11.53
CA ASP A 218 -4.51 1.70 -10.68
C ASP A 218 -5.97 1.62 -11.16
N LEU A 219 -6.19 1.31 -12.44
CA LEU A 219 -7.54 1.15 -13.00
C LEU A 219 -8.31 -0.03 -12.39
N PRO A 220 -7.80 -1.29 -12.37
CA PRO A 220 -8.49 -2.37 -11.67
C PRO A 220 -8.61 -2.13 -10.15
N ASP A 221 -7.65 -1.47 -9.51
CA ASP A 221 -7.75 -1.12 -8.09
C ASP A 221 -8.96 -0.18 -7.84
N LEU A 222 -9.17 0.82 -8.71
CA LEU A 222 -10.33 1.72 -8.63
C LEU A 222 -11.65 0.99 -8.92
N VAL A 223 -11.67 0.11 -9.92
CA VAL A 223 -12.84 -0.74 -10.23
C VAL A 223 -13.21 -1.59 -9.03
N LEU A 224 -12.23 -2.22 -8.39
CA LEU A 224 -12.46 -3.01 -7.18
C LEU A 224 -13.06 -2.18 -6.05
N LEU A 225 -12.51 -0.99 -5.76
CA LEU A 225 -13.03 -0.13 -4.70
C LEU A 225 -14.49 0.25 -4.93
N VAL A 226 -14.86 0.59 -6.19
CA VAL A 226 -16.24 0.90 -6.54
C VAL A 226 -17.12 -0.35 -6.44
N GLY A 227 -16.66 -1.49 -6.91
CA GLY A 227 -17.39 -2.76 -6.86
C GLY A 227 -17.62 -3.28 -5.43
N GLU A 228 -16.73 -2.91 -4.49
CA GLU A 228 -16.83 -3.25 -3.06
C GLU A 228 -17.71 -2.29 -2.25
N GLY A 229 -18.43 -1.41 -2.92
CA GLY A 229 -19.43 -0.56 -2.28
C GLY A 229 -18.94 0.82 -1.87
N LEU A 230 -17.82 1.30 -2.43
CA LEU A 230 -17.48 2.72 -2.28
C LEU A 230 -18.61 3.56 -2.92
N GLU A 231 -19.19 4.46 -2.15
CA GLU A 231 -20.31 5.27 -2.58
C GLU A 231 -19.84 6.66 -3.06
N PRO A 232 -20.52 7.23 -4.10
CA PRO A 232 -20.23 8.56 -4.60
C PRO A 232 -20.85 9.63 -3.68
N THR A 233 -20.16 9.97 -2.60
CA THR A 233 -20.63 10.91 -1.58
C THR A 233 -19.87 12.24 -1.59
N ALA A 234 -20.39 13.24 -0.87
CA ALA A 234 -19.72 14.53 -0.70
C ALA A 234 -18.41 14.37 0.11
N GLU A 235 -18.38 13.43 1.04
CA GLU A 235 -17.19 13.11 1.85
C GLU A 235 -16.07 12.51 0.96
N LEU A 236 -16.43 11.61 0.02
CA LEU A 236 -15.48 11.11 -0.97
C LEU A 236 -14.92 12.25 -1.82
N LEU A 237 -15.79 13.17 -2.29
CA LEU A 237 -15.32 14.32 -3.06
C LEU A 237 -14.35 15.19 -2.24
N ALA A 238 -14.67 15.48 -0.98
CA ALA A 238 -13.82 16.25 -0.09
C ALA A 238 -12.45 15.55 0.12
N THR A 239 -12.43 14.22 0.28
CA THR A 239 -11.19 13.45 0.39
C THR A 239 -10.36 13.53 -0.90
N VAL A 240 -10.99 13.43 -2.07
CA VAL A 240 -10.30 13.60 -3.36
C VAL A 240 -9.69 15.00 -3.46
N GLU A 241 -10.46 16.03 -3.17
CA GLU A 241 -10.00 17.43 -3.19
C GLU A 241 -8.81 17.63 -2.25
N HIS A 242 -8.89 17.09 -1.03
CA HIS A 242 -7.80 17.13 -0.06
C HIS A 242 -6.50 16.52 -0.62
N VAL A 243 -6.56 15.31 -1.18
CA VAL A 243 -5.38 14.63 -1.74
C VAL A 243 -4.77 15.41 -2.91
N PHE A 244 -5.61 15.96 -3.80
CA PHE A 244 -5.14 16.74 -4.93
C PHE A 244 -4.48 18.05 -4.50
N VAL A 245 -5.07 18.75 -3.52
CA VAL A 245 -4.48 19.96 -2.92
C VAL A 245 -3.15 19.64 -2.23
N ALA A 246 -3.13 18.57 -1.41
CA ALA A 246 -1.93 18.18 -0.69
C ALA A 246 -0.77 17.79 -1.63
N ARG A 247 -1.07 17.17 -2.77
CA ARG A 247 -0.06 16.77 -3.77
C ARG A 247 0.33 17.88 -4.74
N ALA A 248 -0.54 18.84 -4.96
CA ALA A 248 -0.30 20.05 -5.75
C ALA A 248 0.25 19.83 -7.17
N SER A 249 0.03 18.65 -7.77
CA SER A 249 0.59 18.30 -9.09
C SER A 249 -0.31 18.68 -10.26
N HIS A 250 -1.63 18.61 -10.05
CA HIS A 250 -2.66 18.98 -11.02
C HIS A 250 -4.01 19.15 -10.31
N GLU A 251 -4.93 19.80 -10.97
CA GLU A 251 -6.27 20.04 -10.44
C GLU A 251 -7.14 18.77 -10.47
N VAL A 252 -8.16 18.74 -9.62
CA VAL A 252 -9.20 17.70 -9.66
C VAL A 252 -9.87 17.71 -11.03
N PRO A 253 -9.84 16.60 -11.79
CA PRO A 253 -10.30 16.59 -13.17
C PRO A 253 -11.82 16.75 -13.25
N ALA A 254 -12.27 17.59 -14.19
CA ALA A 254 -13.70 17.71 -14.51
C ALA A 254 -14.25 16.41 -15.11
N SER A 255 -13.45 15.73 -15.93
CA SER A 255 -13.73 14.41 -16.50
C SER A 255 -12.46 13.58 -16.54
N LEU A 256 -12.60 12.25 -16.46
CA LEU A 256 -11.43 11.37 -16.54
C LEU A 256 -10.87 11.33 -17.96
N PRO A 257 -9.54 11.43 -18.12
CA PRO A 257 -8.89 11.39 -19.43
C PRO A 257 -9.07 10.02 -20.10
N ASP A 258 -8.86 9.99 -21.42
CA ASP A 258 -8.83 8.72 -22.13
C ASP A 258 -7.59 7.91 -21.73
N PRO A 259 -7.72 6.59 -21.60
CA PRO A 259 -6.59 5.73 -21.28
C PRO A 259 -5.62 5.66 -22.46
N PRO A 260 -4.31 5.50 -22.20
CA PRO A 260 -3.35 5.20 -23.27
C PRO A 260 -3.74 3.95 -24.06
N ALA A 261 -3.46 3.95 -25.36
CA ALA A 261 -3.86 2.86 -26.26
C ALA A 261 -3.23 1.49 -25.87
N ASP A 262 -2.04 1.51 -25.26
CA ASP A 262 -1.35 0.29 -24.79
C ASP A 262 -1.99 -0.33 -23.53
N TRP A 263 -3.00 0.32 -22.93
CA TRP A 263 -3.68 -0.22 -21.75
C TRP A 263 -4.68 -1.33 -22.07
N ALA A 264 -5.21 -1.40 -23.27
CA ALA A 264 -6.27 -2.36 -23.63
C ALA A 264 -5.87 -3.82 -23.32
N GLU A 265 -4.73 -4.27 -23.83
CA GLU A 265 -4.23 -5.63 -23.61
C GLU A 265 -3.79 -5.85 -22.14
N ARG A 266 -3.10 -4.86 -21.57
CA ARG A 266 -2.60 -4.92 -20.20
C ARG A 266 -3.73 -4.96 -19.17
N TYR A 267 -4.81 -4.20 -19.40
CA TYR A 267 -6.00 -4.22 -18.55
C TYR A 267 -6.73 -5.56 -18.67
N ALA A 268 -6.94 -6.05 -19.90
CA ALA A 268 -7.62 -7.33 -20.13
C ALA A 268 -6.93 -8.49 -19.37
N THR A 269 -5.59 -8.52 -19.41
CA THR A 269 -4.81 -9.50 -18.63
C THR A 269 -5.07 -9.37 -17.13
N LEU A 270 -5.05 -8.15 -16.60
CA LEU A 270 -5.31 -7.92 -15.17
C LEU A 270 -6.76 -8.24 -14.80
N ALA A 271 -7.73 -7.94 -15.65
CA ALA A 271 -9.13 -8.25 -15.42
C ALA A 271 -9.39 -9.76 -15.41
N GLU A 272 -8.71 -10.51 -16.28
CA GLU A 272 -8.75 -11.98 -16.27
C GLU A 272 -8.12 -12.55 -14.99
N GLU A 273 -6.93 -12.09 -14.61
CA GLU A 273 -6.23 -12.53 -13.39
C GLU A 273 -7.05 -12.28 -12.11
N LEU A 274 -7.85 -11.22 -12.07
CA LEU A 274 -8.61 -10.77 -10.91
C LEU A 274 -10.10 -11.16 -10.98
N ASP A 275 -10.51 -11.84 -12.05
CA ASP A 275 -11.92 -12.14 -12.34
C ASP A 275 -12.83 -10.90 -12.25
N LEU A 276 -12.38 -9.79 -12.82
CA LEU A 276 -13.11 -8.53 -12.78
C LEU A 276 -14.19 -8.47 -13.86
N GLU A 277 -15.31 -7.86 -13.50
CA GLU A 277 -16.24 -7.21 -14.39
C GLU A 277 -16.19 -5.70 -14.07
N PRO A 278 -15.82 -4.83 -15.01
CA PRO A 278 -15.72 -4.99 -16.49
C PRO A 278 -14.43 -5.69 -16.99
N ARG A 279 -14.51 -6.32 -18.16
CA ARG A 279 -13.38 -7.07 -18.78
C ARG A 279 -12.49 -6.21 -19.67
N THR A 280 -12.99 -5.12 -20.19
CA THR A 280 -12.27 -4.24 -21.11
C THR A 280 -11.92 -2.90 -20.46
N VAL A 281 -10.86 -2.25 -20.95
CA VAL A 281 -10.47 -0.91 -20.48
C VAL A 281 -11.57 0.12 -20.72
N ASP A 282 -12.31 0.01 -21.82
CA ASP A 282 -13.38 0.96 -22.16
C ASP A 282 -14.56 0.85 -21.21
N GLU A 283 -14.98 -0.39 -20.87
CA GLU A 283 -16.02 -0.65 -19.86
C GLU A 283 -15.59 -0.16 -18.47
N ALA A 284 -14.34 -0.41 -18.09
CA ALA A 284 -13.79 0.05 -16.82
C ALA A 284 -13.77 1.57 -16.72
N MET A 285 -13.33 2.25 -17.79
CA MET A 285 -13.34 3.70 -17.84
C MET A 285 -14.76 4.27 -17.87
N ALA A 286 -15.71 3.62 -18.54
CA ALA A 286 -17.11 4.03 -18.52
C ALA A 286 -17.71 3.93 -17.11
N LEU A 287 -17.46 2.83 -16.39
CA LEU A 287 -17.85 2.66 -14.99
C LEU A 287 -17.28 3.77 -14.11
N LEU A 288 -15.97 4.03 -14.20
CA LEU A 288 -15.32 5.05 -13.39
C LEU A 288 -15.76 6.47 -13.74
N ARG A 289 -15.99 6.79 -15.03
CA ARG A 289 -16.53 8.09 -15.46
C ARG A 289 -17.91 8.33 -14.87
N SER A 290 -18.79 7.35 -14.97
CA SER A 290 -20.13 7.44 -14.39
C SER A 290 -20.08 7.58 -12.86
N PHE A 291 -19.22 6.84 -12.18
CA PHE A 291 -18.99 6.97 -10.73
C PHE A 291 -18.48 8.37 -10.38
N TRP A 292 -17.47 8.86 -11.09
CA TRP A 292 -16.88 10.16 -10.87
C TRP A 292 -17.84 11.32 -11.12
N GLU A 293 -18.64 11.27 -12.18
CA GLU A 293 -19.69 12.25 -12.46
C GLU A 293 -20.71 12.33 -11.31
N ARG A 294 -21.16 11.19 -10.80
CA ARG A 294 -22.06 11.14 -9.63
C ARG A 294 -21.40 11.72 -8.38
N THR A 295 -20.12 11.42 -8.13
CA THR A 295 -19.38 11.97 -7.00
C THR A 295 -19.30 13.50 -7.10
N ARG A 296 -19.00 14.04 -8.26
CA ARG A 296 -18.94 15.50 -8.47
C ARG A 296 -20.30 16.18 -8.35
N ALA A 297 -21.36 15.54 -8.80
CA ALA A 297 -22.72 16.07 -8.70
C ALA A 297 -23.21 16.20 -7.24
N THR A 298 -22.53 15.60 -6.25
CA THR A 298 -22.85 15.79 -4.84
C THR A 298 -22.61 17.21 -4.37
N ARG A 299 -21.63 17.92 -4.96
CA ARG A 299 -21.37 19.34 -4.67
C ARG A 299 -22.55 20.24 -5.03
N GLU A 300 -23.19 19.98 -6.16
CA GLU A 300 -24.31 20.81 -6.67
C GLU A 300 -25.59 20.63 -5.85
N ARG A 301 -25.71 19.53 -5.12
CA ARG A 301 -26.87 19.23 -4.27
C ARG A 301 -26.72 19.77 -2.84
N ALA A 302 -25.51 20.16 -2.46
CA ALA A 302 -25.20 20.65 -1.11
C ALA A 302 -25.10 22.20 -1.02
N GLY A 303 -25.10 22.91 -2.17
CA GLY A 303 -25.10 24.36 -2.29
C GLY A 303 -26.46 24.88 -2.77
#